data_266174965b65b79b0c41bedf549c9bd1
#
_entry.id   266174965b65b79b0c41bedf549c9bd1
#
_cell.length_a   1.000
_cell.length_b   1.000
_cell.length_c   1.000
_cell.angle_alpha   90.00
_cell.angle_beta   90.00
_cell.angle_gamma   90.00
#
_symmetry.space_group_name_H-M   'P 1'
#
loop_
_entity.id
_entity.type
_entity.pdbx_description
1 polymer ?
#
loop_
_entity_poly.entity_id
_entity_poly.type
_entity_poly.pdbx_seq_one_letter_code
_entity_poly.pdbx_strand_id
1 'polypeptide(L)'
;MGRLNVAIADDNERILNILEEIVNNDEELTLVGKADNGEDMYHIIKNKEPDVVLLDLIMPKMDGLSVMELVQEDRNLKKMPDFIIITAIGQERITEDAFKRGASYYIMKPFNNEMVLNRIKHTHREIQYEKTPVGNISECRREIDEESLESRVTNMIHEIGIPAHIKGYHYLRDAIMMAVEDMDVLNAITKILYPTVAKKYRTTSSRVERAIRH
;
A
#
# COMPACT_ATOMS: atom_id res chain seq x y z
N MET A 1 -22.55 -1.97 8.11
CA MET A 1 -21.36 -1.15 7.89
C MET A 1 -21.67 -0.17 6.76
N GLY A 2 -21.24 1.09 6.85
CA GLY A 2 -21.39 2.05 5.76
C GLY A 2 -20.46 1.70 4.60
N ARG A 3 -20.83 2.06 3.37
CA ARG A 3 -19.97 1.92 2.21
C ARG A 3 -18.81 2.91 2.29
N LEU A 4 -17.63 2.53 1.79
CA LEU A 4 -16.48 3.42 1.68
C LEU A 4 -16.64 4.38 0.51
N ASN A 5 -16.53 5.67 0.78
CA ASN A 5 -16.54 6.71 -0.25
C ASN A 5 -15.15 6.84 -0.87
N VAL A 6 -15.01 6.52 -2.14
CA VAL A 6 -13.76 6.56 -2.89
C VAL A 6 -13.81 7.68 -3.92
N ALA A 7 -12.73 8.47 -4.01
CA ALA A 7 -12.51 9.41 -5.12
C ALA A 7 -11.28 8.97 -5.91
N ILE A 8 -11.26 9.25 -7.22
CA ILE A 8 -10.18 8.84 -8.12
C ILE A 8 -9.70 10.03 -8.96
N ALA A 9 -8.37 10.16 -9.11
CA ALA A 9 -7.76 11.19 -9.93
C ALA A 9 -6.59 10.65 -10.77
N ASP A 10 -6.67 10.86 -12.08
CA ASP A 10 -5.65 10.45 -13.06
C ASP A 10 -5.89 11.26 -14.36
N ASP A 11 -4.85 11.75 -15.01
CA ASP A 11 -5.00 12.48 -16.28
C ASP A 11 -5.29 11.57 -17.47
N ASN A 12 -5.13 10.26 -17.31
CA ASN A 12 -5.40 9.25 -18.31
C ASN A 12 -6.82 8.69 -18.16
N GLU A 13 -7.70 9.03 -19.08
CA GLU A 13 -9.09 8.59 -19.10
C GLU A 13 -9.25 7.05 -19.05
N ARG A 14 -8.33 6.30 -19.64
CA ARG A 14 -8.37 4.83 -19.59
C ARG A 14 -8.14 4.30 -18.18
N ILE A 15 -7.21 4.91 -17.45
CA ILE A 15 -6.94 4.55 -16.05
C ILE A 15 -8.12 4.95 -15.18
N LEU A 16 -8.68 6.14 -15.36
CA LEU A 16 -9.91 6.57 -14.67
C LEU A 16 -11.05 5.56 -14.85
N ASN A 17 -11.26 5.08 -16.07
CA ASN A 17 -12.32 4.12 -16.36
C ASN A 17 -12.05 2.75 -15.70
N ILE A 18 -10.79 2.29 -15.67
CA ILE A 18 -10.42 1.05 -14.96
C ILE A 18 -10.65 1.20 -13.45
N LEU A 19 -10.19 2.29 -12.84
CA LEU A 19 -10.37 2.54 -11.42
C LEU A 19 -11.86 2.70 -11.04
N GLU A 20 -12.63 3.38 -11.89
CA GLU A 20 -14.09 3.49 -11.74
C GLU A 20 -14.77 2.11 -11.78
N GLU A 21 -14.37 1.25 -12.71
CA GLU A 21 -14.88 -0.13 -12.82
C GLU A 21 -14.53 -0.94 -11.56
N ILE A 22 -13.30 -0.85 -11.05
CA ILE A 22 -12.88 -1.52 -9.81
C ILE A 22 -13.76 -1.10 -8.64
N VAL A 23 -14.00 0.20 -8.48
CA VAL A 23 -14.82 0.72 -7.37
C VAL A 23 -16.29 0.35 -7.52
N ASN A 24 -16.85 0.45 -8.72
CA ASN A 24 -18.28 0.19 -8.95
C ASN A 24 -18.63 -1.32 -8.92
N ASN A 25 -17.68 -2.20 -9.15
CA ASN A 25 -17.89 -3.65 -9.09
C ASN A 25 -17.90 -4.21 -7.66
N ASP A 26 -17.62 -3.40 -6.64
CA ASP A 26 -17.61 -3.83 -5.25
C ASP A 26 -18.73 -3.17 -4.44
N GLU A 27 -19.52 -4.01 -3.75
CA GLU A 27 -20.71 -3.55 -2.99
C GLU A 27 -20.35 -2.74 -1.74
N GLU A 28 -19.14 -2.85 -1.23
CA GLU A 28 -18.66 -2.13 -0.04
C GLU A 28 -18.13 -0.73 -0.38
N LEU A 29 -17.94 -0.42 -1.68
CA LEU A 29 -17.38 0.83 -2.16
C LEU A 29 -18.45 1.73 -2.81
N THR A 30 -18.21 3.03 -2.84
CA THR A 30 -19.02 4.02 -3.53
C THR A 30 -18.11 5.07 -4.16
N LEU A 31 -18.14 5.21 -5.48
CA LEU A 31 -17.42 6.29 -6.15
C LEU A 31 -18.14 7.63 -5.92
N VAL A 32 -17.48 8.57 -5.24
CA VAL A 32 -18.05 9.88 -4.92
C VAL A 32 -17.49 11.01 -5.79
N GLY A 33 -16.41 10.76 -6.52
CA GLY A 33 -15.85 11.76 -7.43
C GLY A 33 -14.76 11.20 -8.33
N LYS A 34 -14.65 11.82 -9.52
CA LYS A 34 -13.61 11.53 -10.53
C LYS A 34 -13.05 12.85 -11.05
N ALA A 35 -11.73 12.95 -11.15
CA ALA A 35 -11.03 14.12 -11.66
C ALA A 35 -9.90 13.71 -12.60
N ASP A 36 -9.58 14.57 -13.56
CA ASP A 36 -8.45 14.46 -14.47
C ASP A 36 -7.28 15.39 -14.14
N ASN A 37 -7.40 16.11 -13.02
CA ASN A 37 -6.41 17.06 -12.53
C ASN A 37 -6.52 17.25 -11.01
N GLY A 38 -5.46 17.79 -10.40
CA GLY A 38 -5.39 17.95 -8.95
C GLY A 38 -6.30 19.04 -8.38
N GLU A 39 -6.58 20.12 -9.12
CA GLU A 39 -7.48 21.19 -8.63
C GLU A 39 -8.89 20.65 -8.41
N ASP A 40 -9.43 19.93 -9.40
CA ASP A 40 -10.76 19.35 -9.31
C ASP A 40 -10.80 18.26 -8.24
N MET A 41 -9.72 17.47 -8.09
CA MET A 41 -9.64 16.48 -7.00
C MET A 41 -9.66 17.15 -5.61
N TYR A 42 -8.93 18.23 -5.41
CA TYR A 42 -8.99 18.98 -4.16
C TYR A 42 -10.42 19.48 -3.85
N HIS A 43 -11.12 20.00 -4.87
CA HIS A 43 -12.53 20.40 -4.70
C HIS A 43 -13.46 19.21 -4.38
N ILE A 44 -13.22 18.04 -4.97
CA ILE A 44 -13.97 16.82 -4.63
C ILE A 44 -13.71 16.42 -3.19
N ILE A 45 -12.46 16.41 -2.73
CA ILE A 45 -12.11 16.08 -1.35
C ILE A 45 -12.85 17.00 -0.37
N LYS A 46 -12.84 18.29 -0.64
CA LYS A 46 -13.49 19.30 0.23
C LYS A 46 -15.01 19.17 0.30
N ASN A 47 -15.64 18.84 -0.82
CA ASN A 47 -17.11 18.84 -0.92
C ASN A 47 -17.76 17.47 -0.68
N LYS A 48 -17.04 16.38 -0.96
CA LYS A 48 -17.56 15.01 -0.89
C LYS A 48 -17.03 14.19 0.28
N GLU A 49 -15.99 14.69 0.94
CA GLU A 49 -15.39 14.07 2.12
C GLU A 49 -15.10 12.55 1.94
N PRO A 50 -14.36 12.15 0.86
CA PRO A 50 -14.09 10.73 0.61
C PRO A 50 -13.33 10.09 1.78
N ASP A 51 -13.47 8.77 1.92
CA ASP A 51 -12.70 7.96 2.85
C ASP A 51 -11.30 7.68 2.27
N VAL A 52 -11.26 7.34 0.99
CA VAL A 52 -10.04 6.98 0.26
C VAL A 52 -9.95 7.78 -1.03
N VAL A 53 -8.76 8.24 -1.37
CA VAL A 53 -8.43 8.91 -2.64
C VAL A 53 -7.37 8.09 -3.37
N LEU A 54 -7.70 7.59 -4.56
CA LEU A 54 -6.73 7.03 -5.49
C LEU A 54 -6.17 8.17 -6.33
N LEU A 55 -4.87 8.43 -6.25
CA LEU A 55 -4.28 9.66 -6.75
C LEU A 55 -3.05 9.40 -7.62
N ASP A 56 -3.07 9.84 -8.87
CA ASP A 56 -1.83 9.93 -9.64
C ASP A 56 -0.99 11.14 -9.19
N LEU A 57 0.31 11.00 -9.28
CA LEU A 57 1.24 12.10 -9.00
C LEU A 57 1.41 13.04 -10.19
N ILE A 58 1.29 12.53 -11.44
CA ILE A 58 1.46 13.34 -12.63
C ILE A 58 0.10 13.71 -13.18
N MET A 59 -0.32 14.94 -12.95
CA MET A 59 -1.56 15.49 -13.48
C MET A 59 -1.39 16.95 -13.90
N PRO A 60 -2.16 17.44 -14.87
CA PRO A 60 -2.15 18.85 -15.25
C PRO A 60 -2.69 19.76 -14.15
N LYS A 61 -2.43 21.06 -14.26
CA LYS A 61 -2.81 22.14 -13.34
C LYS A 61 -2.17 22.01 -11.96
N MET A 62 -2.41 20.91 -11.25
CA MET A 62 -1.89 20.60 -9.93
C MET A 62 -1.52 19.12 -9.86
N ASP A 63 -0.29 18.82 -9.45
CA ASP A 63 0.20 17.46 -9.25
C ASP A 63 -0.33 16.81 -7.95
N GLY A 64 -0.22 15.48 -7.86
CA GLY A 64 -0.74 14.75 -6.71
C GLY A 64 -0.07 15.10 -5.38
N LEU A 65 1.24 15.42 -5.37
CA LEU A 65 1.93 15.85 -4.14
C LEU A 65 1.41 17.18 -3.64
N SER A 66 1.14 18.13 -4.56
CA SER A 66 0.53 19.42 -4.25
C SER A 66 -0.90 19.28 -3.71
N VAL A 67 -1.69 18.34 -4.25
CA VAL A 67 -3.02 18.02 -3.69
C VAL A 67 -2.90 17.57 -2.24
N MET A 68 -1.99 16.64 -1.94
CA MET A 68 -1.78 16.13 -0.57
C MET A 68 -1.36 17.25 0.38
N GLU A 69 -0.45 18.13 -0.05
CA GLU A 69 0.02 19.26 0.73
C GLU A 69 -1.11 20.22 1.07
N LEU A 70 -1.92 20.63 0.07
CA LEU A 70 -3.07 21.50 0.28
C LEU A 70 -4.10 20.88 1.22
N VAL A 71 -4.34 19.58 1.11
CA VAL A 71 -5.26 18.85 1.99
C VAL A 71 -4.75 18.85 3.42
N GLN A 72 -3.45 18.67 3.65
CA GLN A 72 -2.85 18.74 4.99
C GLN A 72 -2.90 20.14 5.60
N GLU A 73 -2.78 21.18 4.79
CA GLU A 73 -2.78 22.57 5.25
C GLU A 73 -4.18 23.15 5.46
N ASP A 74 -5.21 22.58 4.81
CA ASP A 74 -6.60 23.09 4.91
C ASP A 74 -7.26 22.68 6.24
N ARG A 75 -7.19 23.58 7.21
CA ARG A 75 -7.81 23.42 8.54
C ARG A 75 -9.34 23.38 8.54
N ASN A 76 -9.98 23.67 7.41
CA ASN A 76 -11.44 23.65 7.26
C ASN A 76 -11.94 22.30 6.76
N LEU A 77 -11.06 21.36 6.42
CA LEU A 77 -11.47 20.01 6.06
C LEU A 77 -12.03 19.30 7.29
N LYS A 78 -13.23 18.77 7.16
CA LYS A 78 -13.89 18.00 8.23
C LYS A 78 -13.32 16.60 8.37
N LYS A 79 -12.72 16.10 7.27
CA LYS A 79 -12.20 14.74 7.21
C LYS A 79 -10.95 14.69 6.32
N MET A 80 -9.92 14.03 6.81
CA MET A 80 -8.72 13.70 6.03
C MET A 80 -8.94 12.36 5.34
N PRO A 81 -8.81 12.28 4.02
CA PRO A 81 -8.88 11.02 3.31
C PRO A 81 -7.58 10.24 3.43
N ASP A 82 -7.66 8.93 3.23
CA ASP A 82 -6.50 8.08 3.04
C ASP A 82 -6.03 8.16 1.59
N PHE A 83 -4.78 8.53 1.36
CA PHE A 83 -4.22 8.61 0.02
C PHE A 83 -3.53 7.31 -0.39
N ILE A 84 -4.02 6.70 -1.48
CA ILE A 84 -3.35 5.61 -2.19
C ILE A 84 -2.83 6.18 -3.50
N ILE A 85 -1.51 6.27 -3.61
CA ILE A 85 -0.86 6.78 -4.81
C ILE A 85 -0.83 5.69 -5.89
N ILE A 86 -1.24 6.04 -7.12
CA ILE A 86 -1.20 5.13 -8.29
C ILE A 86 -0.51 5.85 -9.44
N THR A 87 0.76 5.58 -9.68
CA THR A 87 1.57 6.36 -10.63
C THR A 87 2.59 5.50 -11.39
N ALA A 88 3.08 6.02 -12.52
CA ALA A 88 4.18 5.42 -13.28
C ALA A 88 5.57 5.79 -12.73
N ILE A 89 5.66 6.73 -11.78
CA ILE A 89 6.93 7.14 -11.19
C ILE A 89 7.37 6.12 -10.14
N GLY A 90 8.58 5.56 -10.28
CA GLY A 90 9.18 4.62 -9.31
C GLY A 90 10.43 5.16 -8.64
N GLN A 91 10.66 6.48 -8.64
CA GLN A 91 11.83 7.08 -8.00
C GLN A 91 11.69 7.09 -6.49
N GLU A 92 12.66 6.52 -5.78
CA GLU A 92 12.69 6.40 -4.32
C GLU A 92 12.42 7.74 -3.60
N ARG A 93 13.05 8.83 -4.06
CA ARG A 93 12.85 10.17 -3.48
C ARG A 93 11.42 10.67 -3.56
N ILE A 94 10.72 10.40 -4.68
CA ILE A 94 9.32 10.81 -4.88
C ILE A 94 8.39 9.95 -4.02
N THR A 95 8.68 8.65 -3.95
CA THR A 95 7.95 7.73 -3.07
C THR A 95 8.08 8.12 -1.61
N GLU A 96 9.31 8.42 -1.13
CA GLU A 96 9.52 8.91 0.23
C GLU A 96 8.79 10.23 0.49
N ASP A 97 8.77 11.15 -0.48
CA ASP A 97 8.10 12.44 -0.34
C ASP A 97 6.58 12.27 -0.26
N ALA A 98 6.01 11.37 -1.05
CA ALA A 98 4.59 11.01 -0.97
C ALA A 98 4.22 10.46 0.44
N PHE A 99 5.03 9.55 1.00
CA PHE A 99 4.79 9.04 2.36
C PHE A 99 4.94 10.11 3.43
N LYS A 100 5.92 11.01 3.33
CA LYS A 100 6.08 12.16 4.25
C LYS A 100 4.88 13.10 4.21
N ARG A 101 4.19 13.19 3.05
CA ARG A 101 2.95 13.96 2.85
C ARG A 101 1.69 13.15 3.14
N GLY A 102 1.80 11.99 3.82
CA GLY A 102 0.66 11.23 4.33
C GLY A 102 0.05 10.25 3.33
N ALA A 103 0.78 9.79 2.31
CA ALA A 103 0.35 8.65 1.52
C ALA A 103 0.29 7.39 2.42
N SER A 104 -0.85 6.72 2.42
CA SER A 104 -1.04 5.45 3.13
C SER A 104 -0.45 4.28 2.35
N TYR A 105 -0.46 4.37 1.02
CA TYR A 105 0.09 3.34 0.14
C TYR A 105 0.55 3.89 -1.21
N TYR A 106 1.41 3.12 -1.90
CA TYR A 106 1.97 3.50 -3.19
C TYR A 106 1.92 2.31 -4.15
N ILE A 107 1.25 2.47 -5.29
CA ILE A 107 1.06 1.45 -6.33
C ILE A 107 1.70 1.95 -7.62
N MET A 108 2.54 1.12 -8.22
CA MET A 108 3.13 1.42 -9.52
C MET A 108 2.24 0.94 -10.66
N LYS A 109 2.08 1.80 -11.69
CA LYS A 109 1.49 1.41 -12.97
C LYS A 109 2.52 0.59 -13.78
N PRO A 110 2.14 -0.54 -14.43
CA PRO A 110 0.79 -1.14 -14.48
C PRO A 110 0.45 -1.91 -13.20
N PHE A 111 -0.81 -1.91 -12.80
CA PHE A 111 -1.31 -2.54 -11.59
C PHE A 111 -2.32 -3.66 -11.88
N ASN A 112 -2.57 -4.50 -10.88
CA ASN A 112 -3.63 -5.51 -10.88
C ASN A 112 -4.87 -4.95 -10.16
N ASN A 113 -6.06 -5.20 -10.73
CA ASN A 113 -7.33 -4.70 -10.19
C ASN A 113 -7.62 -5.23 -8.78
N GLU A 114 -7.37 -6.52 -8.53
CA GLU A 114 -7.55 -7.14 -7.20
C GLU A 114 -6.63 -6.51 -6.15
N MET A 115 -5.38 -6.17 -6.53
CA MET A 115 -4.44 -5.51 -5.63
C MET A 115 -4.97 -4.12 -5.22
N VAL A 116 -5.48 -3.33 -6.17
CA VAL A 116 -6.04 -2.00 -5.87
C VAL A 116 -7.24 -2.13 -4.94
N LEU A 117 -8.17 -3.04 -5.26
CA LEU A 117 -9.37 -3.29 -4.44
C LEU A 117 -9.01 -3.70 -3.01
N ASN A 118 -8.13 -4.69 -2.87
CA ASN A 118 -7.68 -5.16 -1.56
C ASN A 118 -7.04 -4.01 -0.77
N ARG A 119 -6.23 -3.17 -1.41
CA ARG A 119 -5.58 -2.06 -0.74
C ARG A 119 -6.56 -0.99 -0.25
N ILE A 120 -7.57 -0.64 -1.04
CA ILE A 120 -8.65 0.26 -0.60
C ILE A 120 -9.31 -0.25 0.69
N LYS A 121 -9.66 -1.54 0.73
CA LYS A 121 -10.33 -2.14 1.87
C LYS A 121 -9.43 -2.24 3.11
N HIS A 122 -8.15 -2.57 2.95
CA HIS A 122 -7.21 -2.72 4.06
C HIS A 122 -6.82 -1.39 4.69
N THR A 123 -6.49 -0.39 3.89
CA THR A 123 -6.07 0.95 4.37
C THR A 123 -7.12 1.54 5.31
N HIS A 124 -8.39 1.41 4.98
CA HIS A 124 -9.46 1.93 5.83
C HIS A 124 -9.66 1.11 7.12
N ARG A 125 -9.46 -0.19 7.10
CA ARG A 125 -9.60 -1.04 8.30
C ARG A 125 -8.49 -0.74 9.32
N GLU A 126 -7.24 -0.62 8.90
CA GLU A 126 -6.11 -0.32 9.79
C GLU A 126 -6.30 0.98 10.56
N ILE A 127 -6.82 2.04 9.93
CA ILE A 127 -7.06 3.35 10.57
C ILE A 127 -8.24 3.32 11.56
N GLN A 128 -9.23 2.47 11.36
CA GLN A 128 -10.31 2.30 12.35
C GLN A 128 -9.78 1.67 13.66
N TYR A 129 -8.78 0.80 13.59
CA TYR A 129 -8.17 0.20 14.79
C TYR A 129 -7.32 1.22 15.58
N GLU A 130 -6.64 2.16 14.92
CA GLU A 130 -5.87 3.21 15.60
C GLU A 130 -6.72 4.29 16.27
N LYS A 131 -7.96 4.52 15.82
CA LYS A 131 -8.88 5.54 16.36
C LYS A 131 -9.78 5.07 17.48
N THR A 132 -9.76 3.78 17.84
CA THR A 132 -10.53 3.27 18.98
C THR A 132 -9.78 3.55 20.29
N PRO A 133 -10.38 4.24 21.30
CA PRO A 133 -9.72 4.41 22.60
C PRO A 133 -9.50 3.03 23.22
N VAL A 134 -8.31 2.86 23.79
CA VAL A 134 -7.84 1.65 24.45
C VAL A 134 -8.86 1.09 25.46
N GLY A 135 -9.75 0.26 25.00
CA GLY A 135 -10.68 -0.51 25.81
C GLY A 135 -10.82 -1.90 25.20
N ASN A 136 -10.16 -2.88 25.82
CA ASN A 136 -10.10 -4.30 25.47
C ASN A 136 -9.10 -4.71 24.36
N ILE A 137 -7.83 -4.47 24.64
CA ILE A 137 -6.69 -5.02 23.88
C ILE A 137 -6.69 -6.57 23.85
N SER A 138 -7.44 -7.24 24.74
CA SER A 138 -7.43 -8.70 24.89
C SER A 138 -8.27 -9.45 23.85
N GLU A 139 -9.28 -8.85 23.24
CA GLU A 139 -10.10 -9.52 22.22
C GLU A 139 -9.55 -9.28 20.80
N CYS A 140 -9.05 -8.09 20.50
CA CYS A 140 -8.43 -7.78 19.21
C CYS A 140 -7.10 -8.52 18.97
N ARG A 141 -6.36 -8.84 20.07
CA ARG A 141 -5.15 -9.66 19.98
C ARG A 141 -5.42 -11.12 19.58
N ARG A 142 -6.61 -11.66 19.86
CA ARG A 142 -6.95 -13.05 19.53
C ARG A 142 -7.24 -13.27 18.04
N GLU A 143 -7.81 -12.27 17.34
CA GLU A 143 -8.05 -12.37 15.89
C GLU A 143 -6.77 -12.13 15.06
N ILE A 144 -5.79 -11.39 15.60
CA ILE A 144 -4.46 -11.19 14.97
C ILE A 144 -3.55 -12.39 15.20
N ASP A 145 -3.74 -13.15 16.30
CA ASP A 145 -2.95 -14.34 16.64
C ASP A 145 -3.34 -15.59 15.83
N GLU A 146 -4.46 -15.61 15.09
CA GLU A 146 -4.84 -16.75 14.25
C GLU A 146 -4.21 -16.73 12.85
N GLU A 147 -3.75 -15.59 12.36
CA GLU A 147 -2.95 -15.53 11.14
C GLU A 147 -1.47 -15.65 11.49
N SER A 148 -0.87 -16.79 11.18
CA SER A 148 0.55 -17.02 11.49
C SER A 148 1.41 -15.92 10.82
N LEU A 149 2.50 -15.51 11.48
CA LEU A 149 3.48 -14.56 10.92
C LEU A 149 3.89 -14.99 9.51
N GLU A 150 3.97 -16.30 9.27
CA GLU A 150 4.28 -16.86 7.95
C GLU A 150 3.21 -16.53 6.90
N SER A 151 1.92 -16.58 7.24
CA SER A 151 0.82 -16.19 6.36
C SER A 151 0.86 -14.71 6.04
N ARG A 152 1.11 -13.85 7.01
CA ARG A 152 1.24 -12.40 6.82
C ARG A 152 2.41 -12.04 5.91
N VAL A 153 3.58 -12.63 6.13
CA VAL A 153 4.76 -12.43 5.27
C VAL A 153 4.50 -12.97 3.87
N THR A 154 3.84 -14.13 3.73
CA THR A 154 3.47 -14.72 2.46
C THR A 154 2.53 -13.81 1.67
N ASN A 155 1.49 -13.27 2.31
CA ASN A 155 0.54 -12.34 1.71
C ASN A 155 1.24 -11.05 1.26
N MET A 156 2.12 -10.51 2.09
CA MET A 156 2.88 -9.30 1.78
C MET A 156 3.79 -9.47 0.56
N ILE A 157 4.50 -10.60 0.45
CA ILE A 157 5.35 -10.92 -0.70
C ILE A 157 4.51 -11.13 -1.96
N HIS A 158 3.32 -11.74 -1.83
CA HIS A 158 2.39 -11.92 -2.93
C HIS A 158 1.82 -10.58 -3.43
N GLU A 159 1.53 -9.66 -2.51
CA GLU A 159 1.07 -8.29 -2.83
C GLU A 159 2.12 -7.47 -3.59
N ILE A 160 3.41 -7.68 -3.30
CA ILE A 160 4.52 -7.06 -4.06
C ILE A 160 4.64 -7.64 -5.48
N GLY A 161 3.87 -8.71 -5.80
CA GLY A 161 3.85 -9.32 -7.12
C GLY A 161 4.96 -10.32 -7.38
N ILE A 162 5.62 -10.85 -6.34
CA ILE A 162 6.65 -11.88 -6.47
C ILE A 162 5.99 -13.24 -6.61
N PRO A 163 6.18 -13.95 -7.76
CA PRO A 163 5.52 -15.22 -8.00
C PRO A 163 6.00 -16.33 -7.06
N ALA A 164 5.05 -17.06 -6.44
CA ALA A 164 5.37 -18.11 -5.47
C ALA A 164 6.21 -19.30 -6.03
N HIS A 165 6.23 -19.48 -7.36
CA HIS A 165 6.93 -20.59 -8.01
C HIS A 165 8.43 -20.34 -8.24
N ILE A 166 8.93 -19.13 -8.01
CA ILE A 166 10.37 -18.83 -8.15
C ILE A 166 11.13 -19.10 -6.86
N LYS A 167 12.37 -19.58 -6.99
CA LYS A 167 13.21 -19.88 -5.82
C LYS A 167 13.50 -18.66 -4.95
N GLY A 168 13.56 -17.47 -5.54
CA GLY A 168 13.75 -16.19 -4.86
C GLY A 168 12.65 -15.88 -3.86
N TYR A 169 11.39 -16.26 -4.15
CA TYR A 169 10.26 -16.11 -3.27
C TYR A 169 10.49 -16.81 -1.91
N HIS A 170 10.89 -18.09 -1.94
CA HIS A 170 11.13 -18.84 -0.71
C HIS A 170 12.30 -18.31 0.10
N TYR A 171 13.36 -17.85 -0.58
CA TYR A 171 14.52 -17.26 0.09
C TYR A 171 14.17 -15.93 0.75
N LEU A 172 13.40 -15.10 0.05
CA LEU A 172 12.96 -13.81 0.56
C LEU A 172 12.02 -13.98 1.77
N ARG A 173 11.03 -14.89 1.67
CA ARG A 173 10.12 -15.19 2.77
C ARG A 173 10.87 -15.60 4.04
N ASP A 174 11.78 -16.56 3.92
CA ASP A 174 12.55 -17.02 5.05
C ASP A 174 13.50 -15.96 5.60
N ALA A 175 14.08 -15.13 4.73
CA ALA A 175 14.91 -14.01 5.14
C ALA A 175 14.10 -12.97 5.96
N ILE A 176 12.88 -12.66 5.54
CA ILE A 176 11.98 -11.74 6.27
C ILE A 176 11.59 -12.37 7.62
N MET A 177 11.23 -13.65 7.66
CA MET A 177 10.89 -14.35 8.90
C MET A 177 12.03 -14.26 9.90
N MET A 178 13.25 -14.56 9.49
CA MET A 178 14.44 -14.44 10.33
C MET A 178 14.68 -13.01 10.84
N ALA A 179 14.46 -12.01 9.99
CA ALA A 179 14.65 -10.61 10.36
C ALA A 179 13.59 -10.12 11.36
N VAL A 180 12.37 -10.67 11.32
CA VAL A 180 11.30 -10.36 12.29
C VAL A 180 11.59 -11.01 13.63
N GLU A 181 12.16 -12.22 13.65
CA GLU A 181 12.54 -12.92 14.88
C GLU A 181 13.77 -12.30 15.56
N ASP A 182 14.73 -11.84 14.76
CA ASP A 182 15.98 -11.22 15.22
C ASP A 182 16.41 -10.08 14.27
N MET A 183 16.13 -8.85 14.68
CA MET A 183 16.49 -7.64 13.92
C MET A 183 18.02 -7.46 13.74
N ASP A 184 18.83 -8.03 14.61
CA ASP A 184 20.30 -7.91 14.49
C ASP A 184 20.86 -8.66 13.28
N VAL A 185 20.11 -9.62 12.75
CA VAL A 185 20.46 -10.32 11.49
C VAL A 185 20.54 -9.36 10.30
N LEU A 186 19.80 -8.26 10.30
CA LEU A 186 19.85 -7.23 9.24
C LEU A 186 21.18 -6.46 9.25
N ASN A 187 21.87 -6.38 10.39
CA ASN A 187 23.18 -5.76 10.49
C ASN A 187 24.30 -6.64 9.88
N ALA A 188 24.00 -7.91 9.57
CA ALA A 188 24.96 -8.88 9.09
C ALA A 188 24.42 -9.75 7.93
N ILE A 189 23.72 -9.13 6.98
CA ILE A 189 23.00 -9.81 5.88
C ILE A 189 23.89 -10.81 5.12
N THR A 190 25.07 -10.40 4.71
CA THR A 190 26.00 -11.26 3.94
C THR A 190 26.73 -12.30 4.81
N LYS A 191 26.87 -12.03 6.12
CA LYS A 191 27.60 -12.91 7.04
C LYS A 191 26.70 -13.90 7.78
N ILE A 192 25.45 -13.54 8.01
CA ILE A 192 24.49 -14.36 8.80
C ILE A 192 23.26 -14.73 7.97
N LEU A 193 22.52 -13.75 7.42
CA LEU A 193 21.23 -13.98 6.79
C LEU A 193 21.35 -14.89 5.56
N TYR A 194 22.13 -14.48 4.56
CA TYR A 194 22.29 -15.27 3.33
C TYR A 194 22.91 -16.65 3.55
N PRO A 195 23.95 -16.82 4.40
CA PRO A 195 24.47 -18.15 4.71
C PRO A 195 23.46 -19.06 5.40
N THR A 196 22.63 -18.53 6.31
CA THR A 196 21.61 -19.32 7.01
C THR A 196 20.51 -19.77 6.06
N VAL A 197 19.97 -18.87 5.22
CA VAL A 197 19.02 -19.24 4.17
C VAL A 197 19.64 -20.25 3.20
N ALA A 198 20.89 -20.02 2.77
CA ALA A 198 21.58 -20.92 1.87
C ALA A 198 21.72 -22.35 2.43
N LYS A 199 22.00 -22.47 3.73
CA LYS A 199 22.09 -23.76 4.42
C LYS A 199 20.75 -24.49 4.43
N LYS A 200 19.64 -23.79 4.71
CA LYS A 200 18.27 -24.35 4.72
C LYS A 200 17.91 -24.92 3.35
N TYR A 201 18.25 -24.25 2.28
CA TYR A 201 17.92 -24.63 0.89
C TYR A 201 19.03 -25.41 0.17
N ARG A 202 20.09 -25.82 0.87
CA ARG A 202 21.25 -26.57 0.31
C ARG A 202 21.83 -25.88 -0.94
N THR A 203 22.04 -24.57 -0.85
CA THR A 203 22.56 -23.71 -1.92
C THR A 203 23.72 -22.85 -1.39
N THR A 204 24.19 -21.89 -2.18
CA THR A 204 25.25 -20.96 -1.78
C THR A 204 24.69 -19.56 -1.46
N SER A 205 25.35 -18.84 -0.55
CA SER A 205 24.99 -17.46 -0.18
C SER A 205 24.88 -16.54 -1.41
N SER A 206 25.80 -16.68 -2.38
CA SER A 206 25.79 -15.89 -3.62
C SER A 206 24.57 -16.18 -4.50
N ARG A 207 24.05 -17.42 -4.49
CA ARG A 207 22.81 -17.76 -5.22
C ARG A 207 21.59 -17.22 -4.52
N VAL A 208 21.55 -17.21 -3.19
CA VAL A 208 20.48 -16.60 -2.40
C VAL A 208 20.44 -15.09 -2.66
N GLU A 209 21.59 -14.43 -2.52
CA GLU A 209 21.72 -12.99 -2.79
C GLU A 209 21.22 -12.62 -4.20
N ARG A 210 21.71 -13.35 -5.22
CA ARG A 210 21.31 -13.09 -6.60
C ARG A 210 19.80 -13.29 -6.83
N ALA A 211 19.21 -14.31 -6.21
CA ALA A 211 17.78 -14.61 -6.36
C ALA A 211 16.86 -13.63 -5.63
N ILE A 212 17.36 -12.93 -4.59
CA ILE A 212 16.60 -11.88 -3.88
C ILE A 212 16.71 -10.53 -4.60
N ARG A 213 17.85 -10.27 -5.29
CA ARG A 213 18.08 -8.99 -5.99
C ARG A 213 17.44 -8.89 -7.38
N HIS A 214 17.01 -9.98 -7.96
CA HIS A 214 16.39 -10.06 -9.29
C HIS A 214 14.96 -10.56 -9.24
#